data_0b0fe72d26d6325336a955a023cc414a
#
_entry.id   0b0fe72d26d6325336a955a023cc414a
#
_cell.length_a   1.000
_cell.length_b   1.000
_cell.length_c   1.000
_cell.angle_alpha   90.00
_cell.angle_beta   90.00
_cell.angle_gamma   90.00
#
_symmetry.space_group_name_H-M   'P 1'
#
loop_
_entity.id
_entity.type
_entity.pdbx_description
1 polymer ?
#
loop_
_entity_poly.entity_id
_entity_poly.type
_entity_poly.pdbx_seq_one_letter_code
_entity_poly.pdbx_strand_id
1 'polypeptide(L)' 'MKAGDLVRYGGMVDNPAFPGCLGVLLRKLQYDCEEDVGSSNWDGAPAWWILFINDEGPTWSYEEELHLVKKGN' A
#
# COMPACT_ATOMS: atom_id res chain seq x y z
N MET A 1 8.46 7.79 1.32
CA MET A 1 7.94 6.59 2.01
C MET A 1 8.96 5.47 1.96
N LYS A 2 8.98 4.65 2.97
CA LYS A 2 9.87 3.50 3.02
C LYS A 2 9.25 2.39 3.87
N ALA A 3 9.79 1.19 3.77
CA ALA A 3 9.31 0.04 4.55
C ALA A 3 9.29 0.39 6.04
N GLY A 4 8.25 -0.03 6.72
CA GLY A 4 8.04 0.25 8.14
C GLY A 4 7.23 1.51 8.42
N ASP A 5 7.01 2.36 7.42
CA ASP A 5 6.22 3.57 7.62
C ASP A 5 4.75 3.24 7.86
N LEU A 6 4.12 3.98 8.74
CA LEU A 6 2.68 3.90 8.96
C LEU A 6 1.98 4.83 7.98
N VAL A 7 1.06 4.28 7.22
CA VAL A 7 0.34 5.02 6.18
C VAL A 7 -1.16 4.85 6.33
N ARG A 8 -1.88 5.75 5.69
CA ARG A 8 -3.33 5.74 5.65
C ARG A 8 -3.77 5.69 4.19
N TYR A 9 -4.68 4.79 3.86
CA TYR A 9 -5.25 4.69 2.53
C TYR A 9 -6.36 5.72 2.37
N GLY A 10 -6.19 6.61 1.43
CA GLY A 10 -7.17 7.67 1.19
C GLY A 10 -7.49 7.91 -0.27
N GLY A 11 -7.04 7.01 -1.13
CA GLY A 11 -7.14 7.20 -2.56
C GLY A 11 -8.56 7.29 -3.10
N MET A 12 -9.48 6.59 -2.47
CA MET A 12 -10.89 6.60 -2.87
C MET A 12 -11.69 7.37 -1.84
N VAL A 13 -11.59 8.68 -1.90
CA VAL A 13 -12.25 9.57 -0.94
C VAL A 13 -13.75 9.28 -0.83
N ASP A 14 -14.36 8.93 -1.96
CA ASP A 14 -15.80 8.66 -2.01
C ASP A 14 -16.16 7.21 -1.71
N ASN A 15 -15.18 6.37 -1.39
CA ASN A 15 -15.44 4.98 -1.08
C ASN A 15 -15.56 4.78 0.43
N PRO A 16 -16.78 4.62 0.96
CA PRO A 16 -16.97 4.48 2.41
C PRO A 16 -16.41 3.18 2.96
N ALA A 17 -16.05 2.22 2.11
CA ALA A 17 -15.52 0.94 2.57
C ALA A 17 -14.11 1.05 3.15
N PHE A 18 -13.35 2.08 2.75
CA PHE A 18 -11.94 2.18 3.14
C PHE A 18 -11.51 3.52 3.74
N PRO A 19 -12.41 4.33 4.31
CA PRO A 19 -11.98 5.62 4.85
C PRO A 19 -11.05 5.41 6.04
N GLY A 20 -9.86 5.96 5.92
CA GLY A 20 -8.94 5.98 7.06
C GLY A 20 -8.30 4.67 7.44
N CYS A 21 -8.26 3.68 6.54
CA CYS A 21 -7.55 2.43 6.83
C CYS A 21 -6.06 2.70 7.06
N LEU A 22 -5.56 2.22 8.19
CA LEU A 22 -4.16 2.35 8.56
C LEU A 22 -3.42 1.06 8.26
N GLY A 23 -2.20 1.18 7.78
CA GLY A 23 -1.37 0.03 7.48
C GLY A 23 0.10 0.35 7.56
N VAL A 24 0.93 -0.69 7.54
CA VAL A 24 2.38 -0.58 7.57
C VAL A 24 2.93 -0.98 6.21
N LEU A 25 3.82 -0.16 5.66
CA LEU A 25 4.47 -0.47 4.40
C LEU A 25 5.44 -1.64 4.59
N LEU A 26 5.31 -2.68 3.76
CA LEU A 26 6.16 -3.85 3.83
C LEU A 26 7.34 -3.73 2.89
N ARG A 27 7.07 -3.53 1.61
CA ARG A 27 8.10 -3.30 0.60
C ARG A 27 7.47 -2.72 -0.67
N LYS A 28 8.29 -2.09 -1.47
CA LYS A 28 7.85 -1.52 -2.74
C LYS A 28 7.73 -2.63 -3.79
N LEU A 29 6.73 -2.56 -4.65
CA LEU A 29 6.60 -3.49 -5.77
C LEU A 29 7.75 -3.28 -6.76
N GLN A 30 8.22 -4.39 -7.36
CA GLN A 30 9.35 -4.37 -8.26
C GLN A 30 9.08 -5.21 -9.51
N TYR A 31 9.53 -4.72 -10.65
CA TYR A 31 9.35 -5.43 -11.92
C TYR A 31 10.13 -6.74 -12.00
N ASP A 32 11.23 -6.85 -11.28
CA ASP A 32 12.04 -8.07 -11.29
C ASP A 32 11.52 -9.14 -10.32
N CYS A 33 10.41 -8.88 -9.67
CA CYS A 33 9.78 -9.83 -8.75
C CYS A 33 8.54 -10.42 -9.40
N GLU A 34 8.53 -11.74 -9.62
CA GLU A 34 7.40 -12.42 -10.26
C GLU A 34 6.10 -12.23 -9.52
N GLU A 35 6.14 -12.20 -8.19
CA GLU A 35 4.95 -11.97 -7.40
C GLU A 35 4.32 -10.62 -7.70
N ASP A 36 5.17 -9.61 -7.88
CA ASP A 36 4.69 -8.25 -8.13
C ASP A 36 4.16 -8.11 -9.56
N VAL A 37 4.92 -8.62 -10.53
CA VAL A 37 4.51 -8.58 -11.93
C VAL A 37 3.24 -9.40 -12.16
N GLY A 38 3.10 -10.50 -11.42
CA GLY A 38 1.92 -11.34 -11.49
C GLY A 38 0.69 -10.77 -10.79
N SER A 39 0.84 -9.69 -10.03
CA SER A 39 -0.30 -9.03 -9.40
C SER A 39 -1.20 -8.44 -10.47
N SER A 40 -2.48 -8.76 -10.41
CA SER A 40 -3.40 -8.31 -11.44
C SER A 40 -3.50 -6.79 -11.46
N ASN A 41 -3.46 -6.24 -12.68
CA ASN A 41 -3.69 -4.83 -12.96
C ASN A 41 -2.60 -3.85 -12.50
N TRP A 42 -1.45 -4.35 -12.02
CA TRP A 42 -0.36 -3.43 -11.73
C TRP A 42 0.31 -2.98 -13.02
N ASP A 43 0.32 -1.69 -13.24
CA ASP A 43 0.85 -1.07 -14.46
C ASP A 43 2.30 -0.57 -14.33
N GLY A 44 2.93 -0.82 -13.18
CA GLY A 44 4.31 -0.41 -12.94
C GLY A 44 4.49 0.93 -12.27
N ALA A 45 3.42 1.66 -12.01
CA ALA A 45 3.52 2.90 -11.26
C ALA A 45 3.95 2.60 -9.81
N PRO A 46 4.58 3.57 -9.12
CA PRO A 46 5.02 3.33 -7.75
C PRO A 46 3.91 2.79 -6.87
N ALA A 47 4.15 1.64 -6.26
CA ALA A 47 3.18 0.92 -5.43
C ALA A 47 3.88 0.18 -4.31
N TRP A 48 3.15 -0.12 -3.25
CA TRP A 48 3.68 -0.75 -2.06
C TRP A 48 2.83 -1.92 -1.60
N TRP A 49 3.49 -2.96 -1.12
CA TRP A 49 2.84 -3.98 -0.32
C TRP A 49 2.60 -3.42 1.07
N ILE A 50 1.38 -3.59 1.57
CA ILE A 50 0.93 -3.00 2.82
C ILE A 50 0.21 -4.06 3.65
N LEU A 51 0.47 -4.06 4.95
CA LEU A 51 -0.32 -4.84 5.89
C LEU A 51 -1.23 -3.88 6.64
N PHE A 52 -2.51 -3.89 6.29
CA PHE A 52 -3.50 -3.07 6.99
C PHE A 52 -3.85 -3.70 8.33
N ILE A 53 -4.09 -2.84 9.32
CA ILE A 53 -4.31 -3.29 10.69
C ILE A 53 -5.48 -4.25 10.82
N ASN A 54 -6.53 -4.06 10.02
CA ASN A 54 -7.73 -4.88 10.09
C ASN A 54 -7.81 -5.96 9.03
N ASP A 55 -6.76 -6.17 8.26
CA ASP A 55 -6.73 -7.17 7.20
C ASP A 55 -5.99 -8.43 7.64
N GLU A 56 -6.40 -9.55 7.05
CA GLU A 56 -5.80 -10.85 7.36
C GLU A 56 -4.50 -11.11 6.62
N GLY A 57 -4.18 -10.30 5.63
CA GLY A 57 -2.96 -10.50 4.86
C GLY A 57 -2.55 -9.28 4.08
N PRO A 58 -1.34 -9.30 3.49
CA PRO A 58 -0.84 -8.15 2.75
C PRO A 58 -1.64 -7.91 1.47
N THR A 59 -1.77 -6.64 1.12
CA THR A 59 -2.32 -6.20 -0.14
C THR A 59 -1.43 -5.12 -0.70
N TRP A 60 -1.66 -4.68 -1.93
CA TRP A 60 -0.85 -3.62 -2.50
C TRP A 60 -1.71 -2.42 -2.89
N SER A 61 -1.10 -1.25 -2.88
CA SER A 61 -1.76 -0.01 -3.29
C SER A 61 -0.76 0.91 -3.94
N TYR A 62 -1.24 1.78 -4.83
CA TYR A 62 -0.39 2.79 -5.43
C TYR A 62 0.05 3.81 -4.38
N GLU A 63 1.30 4.25 -4.49
CA GLU A 63 1.87 5.22 -3.57
C GLU A 63 1.04 6.52 -3.52
N GLU A 64 0.50 6.95 -4.64
CA GLU A 64 -0.31 8.17 -4.73
C GLU A 64 -1.59 8.11 -3.90
N GLU A 65 -2.05 6.91 -3.58
CA GLU A 65 -3.25 6.72 -2.77
C GLU A 65 -2.96 6.63 -1.27
N LEU A 66 -1.69 6.70 -0.91
CA LEU A 66 -1.26 6.53 0.47
C LEU A 66 -0.80 7.86 1.05
N HIS A 67 -1.13 8.06 2.32
CA HIS A 67 -0.71 9.24 3.06
C HIS A 67 0.15 8.82 4.24
N LEU A 68 1.33 9.40 4.36
CA LEU A 68 2.23 9.10 5.46
C LEU A 68 1.64 9.63 6.77
N VAL A 69 1.48 8.74 7.74
CA VAL A 69 1.01 9.10 9.08
C VAL A 69 2.19 9.25 10.02
N LYS A 70 3.11 8.28 10.00
CA LYS A 70 4.28 8.30 10.87
C LYS A 70 5.40 7.51 10.22
N LYS A 71 6.60 8.06 10.24
CA LYS A 71 7.78 7.35 9.75
C LYS A 71 8.11 6.19 10.67
N GLY A 72 8.57 5.09 10.08
CA GLY A 72 8.92 3.87 10.81
C GLY A 72 10.16 3.99 11.67
N ASN A 73 10.93 5.04 11.50
CA ASN A 73 12.12 5.31 12.29
C ASN A 73 12.13 6.75 12.76
#